data_31c2469e063dec11eea1f63b18028934
#
_entry.id   31c2469e063dec11eea1f63b18028934
#
_cell.length_a   1.000
_cell.length_b   1.000
_cell.length_c   1.000
_cell.angle_alpha   90.00
_cell.angle_beta   90.00
_cell.angle_gamma   90.00
#
_symmetry.space_group_name_H-M   'P 1'
#
loop_
_entity.id
_entity.type
_entity.pdbx_description
1 polymer ?
#
loop_
_entity_poly.entity_id
_entity_poly.type
_entity_poly.pdbx_seq_one_letter_code
_entity_poly.pdbx_strand_id
1 'polypeptide(L)'
;MKLQKAHIKNFRRLECVQIDFDEAETVFVGPNNSGKTSATTTFRLFLEKQEFRIHDFSVARIAELNAIASDELPESIPSIDLELWFSIAPDTEYYRVATLLPNSLSDLNQVGIKLSYRIKDSAKLRSEYLLAVKESEDGKHLKSISQYLAGLGRLNKYFELSYYALETDGDELNEIPVDPKEAKQTLSSLIRIDFVDAQRNIHDQEVGRSNRLSQAFAAFYEKNLDQAEVSDDANSVIAENNDRLNEHYGKTFGSLMKVISRLGVPSVNDREMRIVSNLSPEVALKGNTELLYVDTHLGHELPEAYNGLGFKNLVYIAIQVSHFHLQWMRTKEKRPLCQIIFIEEPEVHLHAQVQQTFITNIWKIVKQASKEAGEESMVPQLCITTH
;
A
#
# COMPACT_ATOMS: atom_id res chain seq x y z
N MET A 1 -9.63 17.49 -7.44
CA MET A 1 -10.17 16.88 -6.22
C MET A 1 -9.04 16.50 -5.28
N LYS A 2 -9.15 16.73 -3.97
CA LYS A 2 -8.13 16.42 -2.95
C LYS A 2 -8.81 15.94 -1.67
N LEU A 3 -8.15 15.05 -0.90
CA LEU A 3 -8.58 14.73 0.45
C LEU A 3 -8.28 15.93 1.35
N GLN A 4 -9.30 16.43 2.06
CA GLN A 4 -9.15 17.56 2.98
C GLN A 4 -9.09 17.15 4.43
N LYS A 5 -9.94 16.18 4.83
CA LYS A 5 -10.05 15.76 6.22
C LYS A 5 -10.26 14.26 6.32
N ALA A 6 -9.73 13.67 7.38
CA ALA A 6 -10.13 12.34 7.82
C ALA A 6 -10.43 12.35 9.30
N HIS A 7 -11.53 11.68 9.70
CA HIS A 7 -11.82 11.41 11.10
C HIS A 7 -11.66 9.92 11.37
N ILE A 8 -10.87 9.59 12.38
CA ILE A 8 -10.63 8.22 12.83
C ILE A 8 -11.24 8.05 14.21
N LYS A 9 -12.12 7.05 14.37
CA LYS A 9 -12.75 6.76 15.67
C LYS A 9 -12.49 5.31 16.09
N ASN A 10 -12.19 5.14 17.37
CA ASN A 10 -12.06 3.84 18.05
C ASN A 10 -10.99 2.89 17.49
N PHE A 11 -9.94 3.41 16.87
CA PHE A 11 -8.86 2.59 16.30
C PHE A 11 -7.61 2.61 17.18
N ARG A 12 -7.27 1.50 17.80
CA ARG A 12 -6.10 1.34 18.70
C ARG A 12 -6.06 2.44 19.77
N ARG A 13 -5.11 3.39 19.66
CA ARG A 13 -4.99 4.55 20.56
C ARG A 13 -5.76 5.79 20.08
N LEU A 14 -6.26 5.74 18.86
CA LEU A 14 -7.00 6.84 18.25
C LEU A 14 -8.48 6.69 18.62
N GLU A 15 -8.89 7.32 19.70
CA GLU A 15 -10.30 7.27 20.16
C GLU A 15 -11.20 8.14 19.29
N CYS A 16 -10.77 9.39 19.06
CA CYS A 16 -11.45 10.32 18.17
C CYS A 16 -10.40 11.34 17.68
N VAL A 17 -9.92 11.19 16.46
CA VAL A 17 -8.85 12.00 15.89
C VAL A 17 -9.28 12.56 14.56
N GLN A 18 -9.16 13.87 14.39
CA GLN A 18 -9.27 14.56 13.11
C GLN A 18 -7.87 14.79 12.54
N ILE A 19 -7.73 14.58 11.25
CA ILE A 19 -6.54 14.86 10.47
C ILE A 19 -6.95 15.79 9.34
N ASP A 20 -6.35 16.97 9.28
CA ASP A 20 -6.51 17.90 8.17
C ASP A 20 -5.34 17.68 7.21
N PHE A 21 -5.66 17.50 5.92
CA PHE A 21 -4.68 17.27 4.88
C PHE A 21 -4.45 18.55 4.08
N ASP A 22 -3.18 18.89 3.90
CA ASP A 22 -2.76 19.93 2.97
C ASP A 22 -2.87 19.44 1.51
N GLU A 23 -2.95 20.35 0.59
CA GLU A 23 -3.04 20.03 -0.85
C GLU A 23 -1.77 19.36 -1.40
N ALA A 24 -0.64 19.59 -0.75
CA ALA A 24 0.67 19.13 -1.16
C ALA A 24 1.28 18.13 -0.18
N GLU A 25 1.57 18.58 1.06
CA GLU A 25 2.33 17.81 2.03
C GLU A 25 1.69 17.92 3.41
N THR A 26 1.42 16.77 4.03
CA THR A 26 0.96 16.68 5.43
C THR A 26 2.01 15.93 6.23
N VAL A 27 2.48 16.50 7.33
CA VAL A 27 3.52 15.90 8.15
C VAL A 27 2.97 15.54 9.53
N PHE A 28 3.04 14.26 9.88
CA PHE A 28 2.70 13.75 11.21
C PHE A 28 3.94 13.72 12.08
N VAL A 29 4.04 14.65 13.02
CA VAL A 29 5.17 14.76 13.94
C VAL A 29 4.79 14.27 15.32
N GLY A 30 5.65 13.50 15.96
CA GLY A 30 5.44 13.08 17.34
C GLY A 30 6.38 11.96 17.78
N PRO A 31 6.49 11.72 19.10
CA PRO A 31 7.37 10.68 19.63
C PRO A 31 6.92 9.28 19.20
N ASN A 32 7.78 8.30 19.44
CA ASN A 32 7.43 6.89 19.25
C ASN A 32 6.16 6.55 20.01
N ASN A 33 5.30 5.75 19.38
CA ASN A 33 4.05 5.29 19.99
C ASN A 33 2.99 6.41 20.18
N SER A 34 3.12 7.57 19.54
CA SER A 34 2.11 8.65 19.57
C SER A 34 0.86 8.38 18.73
N GLY A 35 0.84 7.33 17.92
CA GLY A 35 -0.29 6.98 17.06
C GLY A 35 -0.08 7.25 15.57
N LYS A 36 1.05 7.81 15.15
CA LYS A 36 1.37 8.09 13.73
C LYS A 36 1.15 6.87 12.83
N THR A 37 1.82 5.75 13.17
CA THR A 37 1.65 4.48 12.44
C THR A 37 0.23 3.92 12.57
N SER A 38 -0.49 4.21 13.66
CA SER A 38 -1.90 3.82 13.76
C SER A 38 -2.75 4.60 12.76
N ALA A 39 -2.50 5.88 12.58
CA ALA A 39 -3.22 6.68 11.60
C ALA A 39 -3.00 6.13 10.16
N THR A 40 -1.75 5.92 9.74
CA THR A 40 -1.46 5.34 8.41
C THR A 40 -2.03 3.93 8.24
N THR A 41 -1.95 3.10 9.31
CA THR A 41 -2.52 1.75 9.30
C THR A 41 -4.03 1.75 9.13
N THR A 42 -4.76 2.75 9.68
CA THR A 42 -6.21 2.87 9.50
C THR A 42 -6.55 2.98 8.01
N PHE A 43 -5.88 3.86 7.28
CA PHE A 43 -6.08 3.98 5.83
C PHE A 43 -5.80 2.67 5.10
N ARG A 44 -4.71 1.99 5.46
CA ARG A 44 -4.34 0.70 4.86
C ARG A 44 -5.39 -0.38 5.10
N LEU A 45 -5.93 -0.48 6.31
CA LEU A 45 -6.95 -1.48 6.64
C LEU A 45 -8.29 -1.21 5.97
N PHE A 46 -8.75 0.04 5.95
CA PHE A 46 -10.04 0.36 5.36
C PHE A 46 -10.04 0.33 3.83
N LEU A 47 -8.95 0.75 3.19
CA LEU A 47 -8.91 1.00 1.75
C LEU A 47 -8.15 -0.05 0.93
N GLU A 48 -7.26 -0.83 1.59
CA GLU A 48 -6.44 -1.83 0.89
C GLU A 48 -6.72 -3.26 1.36
N LYS A 49 -6.40 -3.59 2.63
CA LYS A 49 -6.35 -4.98 3.11
C LYS A 49 -7.65 -5.51 3.70
N GLN A 50 -8.44 -4.67 4.35
CA GLN A 50 -9.70 -5.01 5.04
C GLN A 50 -9.60 -6.18 6.05
N GLU A 51 -8.42 -6.41 6.62
CA GLU A 51 -8.13 -7.50 7.57
C GLU A 51 -7.99 -6.95 8.99
N PHE A 52 -9.13 -6.64 9.62
CA PHE A 52 -9.17 -6.15 11.00
C PHE A 52 -8.94 -7.27 12.01
N ARG A 53 -8.35 -6.90 13.16
CA ARG A 53 -8.15 -7.76 14.32
C ARG A 53 -8.83 -7.15 15.54
N ILE A 54 -9.12 -7.96 16.54
CA ILE A 54 -9.73 -7.46 17.79
C ILE A 54 -8.87 -6.38 18.48
N HIS A 55 -7.55 -6.46 18.34
CA HIS A 55 -6.61 -5.48 18.89
C HIS A 55 -6.56 -4.16 18.11
N ASP A 56 -7.27 -4.05 17.00
CA ASP A 56 -7.44 -2.79 16.28
C ASP A 56 -8.54 -1.92 16.89
N PHE A 57 -9.43 -2.50 17.71
CA PHE A 57 -10.35 -1.70 18.51
C PHE A 57 -9.62 -0.95 19.64
N SER A 58 -10.07 0.26 19.93
CA SER A 58 -9.53 1.02 21.06
C SER A 58 -9.74 0.27 22.36
N VAL A 59 -8.71 0.23 23.21
CA VAL A 59 -8.76 -0.44 24.51
C VAL A 59 -9.90 0.10 25.37
N ALA A 60 -10.21 1.40 25.27
CA ALA A 60 -11.32 2.03 25.97
C ALA A 60 -12.69 1.42 25.60
N ARG A 61 -12.81 0.85 24.39
CA ARG A 61 -14.05 0.27 23.86
C ARG A 61 -14.19 -1.24 24.04
N ILE A 62 -13.11 -1.91 24.48
CA ILE A 62 -13.13 -3.38 24.69
C ILE A 62 -14.12 -3.79 25.79
N ALA A 63 -14.29 -2.96 26.81
CA ALA A 63 -15.27 -3.21 27.87
C ALA A 63 -16.71 -3.23 27.32
N GLU A 64 -17.06 -2.29 26.44
CA GLU A 64 -18.36 -2.22 25.78
C GLU A 64 -18.60 -3.42 24.87
N LEU A 65 -17.57 -3.87 24.13
CA LEU A 65 -17.63 -5.10 23.35
C LEU A 65 -17.90 -6.33 24.23
N ASN A 66 -17.24 -6.43 25.37
CA ASN A 66 -17.41 -7.54 26.30
C ASN A 66 -18.80 -7.50 26.97
N ALA A 67 -19.42 -6.33 27.11
CA ALA A 67 -20.76 -6.16 27.65
C ALA A 67 -21.86 -6.84 26.79
N ILE A 68 -21.57 -7.19 25.53
CA ILE A 68 -22.49 -7.99 24.69
C ILE A 68 -22.80 -9.36 25.31
N ALA A 69 -21.92 -9.87 26.19
CA ALA A 69 -22.14 -11.13 26.91
C ALA A 69 -23.20 -11.00 28.02
N SER A 70 -23.49 -9.80 28.48
CA SER A 70 -24.45 -9.53 29.56
C SER A 70 -25.91 -9.80 29.11
N ASP A 71 -26.84 -9.88 30.06
CA ASP A 71 -28.25 -10.14 29.78
C ASP A 71 -28.93 -8.96 29.06
N GLU A 72 -28.47 -7.77 29.34
CA GLU A 72 -28.89 -6.55 28.65
C GLU A 72 -27.83 -6.18 27.62
N LEU A 73 -28.23 -6.12 26.34
CA LEU A 73 -27.35 -5.65 25.27
C LEU A 73 -27.04 -4.16 25.49
N PRO A 74 -25.80 -3.72 25.29
CA PRO A 74 -25.45 -2.31 25.40
C PRO A 74 -26.23 -1.48 24.36
N GLU A 75 -26.63 -0.27 24.74
CA GLU A 75 -27.35 0.67 23.86
C GLU A 75 -26.56 0.98 22.58
N SER A 76 -25.22 1.07 22.68
CA SER A 76 -24.35 1.24 21.54
C SER A 76 -23.23 0.20 21.56
N ILE A 77 -22.98 -0.41 20.41
CA ILE A 77 -21.87 -1.34 20.20
C ILE A 77 -20.77 -0.60 19.45
N PRO A 78 -19.51 -0.64 19.94
CA PRO A 78 -18.45 0.11 19.32
C PRO A 78 -18.14 -0.38 17.92
N SER A 79 -17.94 0.56 17.00
CA SER A 79 -17.41 0.37 15.67
C SER A 79 -16.02 1.02 15.57
N ILE A 80 -15.25 0.64 14.56
CA ILE A 80 -14.09 1.41 14.12
C ILE A 80 -14.53 2.18 12.89
N ASP A 81 -14.34 3.51 12.90
CA ASP A 81 -14.81 4.35 11.81
C ASP A 81 -13.67 5.15 11.18
N LEU A 82 -13.74 5.31 9.86
CA LEU A 82 -12.94 6.21 9.06
C LEU A 82 -13.87 7.07 8.22
N GLU A 83 -13.88 8.38 8.46
CA GLU A 83 -14.60 9.36 7.65
C GLU A 83 -13.59 10.10 6.77
N LEU A 84 -13.90 10.23 5.49
CA LEU A 84 -13.06 10.90 4.50
C LEU A 84 -13.84 12.02 3.83
N TRP A 85 -13.26 13.23 3.79
CA TRP A 85 -13.84 14.40 3.17
C TRP A 85 -12.97 14.91 2.05
N PHE A 86 -13.55 15.03 0.86
CA PHE A 86 -12.85 15.44 -0.35
C PHE A 86 -13.36 16.79 -0.84
N SER A 87 -12.44 17.68 -1.28
CA SER A 87 -12.80 18.88 -2.02
C SER A 87 -13.30 18.54 -3.41
N ILE A 88 -14.28 19.26 -3.88
CA ILE A 88 -14.75 19.19 -5.26
C ILE A 88 -14.18 20.37 -6.03
N ALA A 89 -13.44 20.09 -7.11
CA ALA A 89 -12.99 21.11 -8.05
C ALA A 89 -14.09 21.38 -9.11
N PRO A 90 -14.15 22.59 -9.71
CA PRO A 90 -15.15 22.92 -10.72
C PRO A 90 -15.18 22.01 -11.95
N ASP A 91 -14.03 21.38 -12.24
CA ASP A 91 -13.82 20.43 -13.33
C ASP A 91 -14.02 18.97 -12.92
N THR A 92 -14.51 18.73 -11.70
CA THR A 92 -14.73 17.36 -11.20
C THR A 92 -15.84 16.68 -12.00
N GLU A 93 -15.57 15.43 -12.38
CA GLU A 93 -16.53 14.56 -13.04
C GLU A 93 -17.60 14.10 -12.02
N TYR A 94 -18.67 14.86 -11.83
CA TYR A 94 -19.71 14.64 -10.81
C TYR A 94 -20.32 13.24 -10.84
N TYR A 95 -20.39 12.59 -12.00
CA TYR A 95 -20.92 11.23 -12.10
C TYR A 95 -20.11 10.21 -11.29
N ARG A 96 -18.83 10.49 -11.03
CA ARG A 96 -17.94 9.62 -10.24
C ARG A 96 -18.16 9.72 -8.74
N VAL A 97 -18.80 10.78 -8.30
CA VAL A 97 -19.15 11.06 -6.90
C VAL A 97 -20.66 10.99 -6.65
N ALA A 98 -21.43 10.61 -7.65
CA ALA A 98 -22.89 10.68 -7.63
C ALA A 98 -23.53 10.01 -6.40
N THR A 99 -22.98 8.89 -5.94
CA THR A 99 -23.45 8.16 -4.75
C THR A 99 -23.16 8.87 -3.43
N LEU A 100 -22.32 9.91 -3.44
CA LEU A 100 -21.92 10.70 -2.27
C LEU A 100 -22.47 12.10 -2.30
N LEU A 101 -23.19 12.48 -3.38
CA LEU A 101 -23.74 13.83 -3.50
C LEU A 101 -24.90 14.00 -2.53
N PRO A 102 -24.95 15.12 -1.79
CA PRO A 102 -26.09 15.44 -0.95
C PRO A 102 -27.34 15.71 -1.79
N ASN A 103 -28.50 15.54 -1.15
CA ASN A 103 -29.78 15.82 -1.81
C ASN A 103 -29.97 17.30 -2.16
N SER A 104 -29.29 18.18 -1.46
CA SER A 104 -29.26 19.63 -1.74
C SER A 104 -27.97 20.01 -2.41
N LEU A 105 -28.03 20.55 -3.62
CA LEU A 105 -26.88 20.96 -4.44
C LEU A 105 -26.42 22.41 -4.20
N SER A 106 -27.03 23.13 -3.24
CA SER A 106 -26.58 24.46 -2.90
C SER A 106 -25.22 24.39 -2.18
N ASP A 107 -24.18 24.94 -2.78
CA ASP A 107 -22.82 25.07 -2.24
C ASP A 107 -22.04 23.73 -2.11
N LEU A 108 -22.04 22.93 -3.16
CA LEU A 108 -21.33 21.65 -3.21
C LEU A 108 -19.81 21.86 -3.32
N ASN A 109 -19.13 22.12 -2.19
CA ASN A 109 -17.68 22.30 -2.13
C ASN A 109 -16.92 21.04 -1.69
N GLN A 110 -17.63 20.08 -1.09
CA GLN A 110 -17.04 18.84 -0.55
C GLN A 110 -18.01 17.67 -0.60
N VAL A 111 -17.47 16.47 -0.64
CA VAL A 111 -18.21 15.22 -0.44
C VAL A 111 -17.55 14.40 0.66
N GLY A 112 -18.37 13.71 1.44
CA GLY A 112 -17.91 12.88 2.54
C GLY A 112 -18.36 11.43 2.40
N ILE A 113 -17.50 10.50 2.83
CA ILE A 113 -17.83 9.09 2.96
C ILE A 113 -17.32 8.57 4.30
N LYS A 114 -18.16 7.80 4.99
CA LYS A 114 -17.80 7.08 6.21
C LYS A 114 -17.73 5.59 5.92
N LEU A 115 -16.63 4.98 6.34
CA LEU A 115 -16.41 3.55 6.37
C LEU A 115 -16.48 3.11 7.84
N SER A 116 -17.36 2.16 8.16
CA SER A 116 -17.58 1.72 9.53
C SER A 116 -17.42 0.21 9.62
N TYR A 117 -16.44 -0.25 10.37
CA TYR A 117 -16.25 -1.67 10.69
C TYR A 117 -17.04 -2.00 11.95
N ARG A 118 -18.19 -2.62 11.78
CA ARG A 118 -19.19 -2.80 12.83
C ARG A 118 -19.73 -4.23 12.87
N ILE A 119 -20.38 -4.54 13.98
CA ILE A 119 -21.02 -5.84 14.17
C ILE A 119 -22.25 -5.99 13.25
N LYS A 120 -22.41 -7.18 12.66
CA LYS A 120 -23.56 -7.56 11.84
C LYS A 120 -24.79 -7.89 12.69
N ASP A 121 -24.57 -8.75 13.68
CA ASP A 121 -25.62 -9.32 14.52
C ASP A 121 -25.04 -9.64 15.91
N SER A 122 -25.35 -8.79 16.87
CA SER A 122 -24.90 -8.92 18.24
C SER A 122 -25.56 -10.09 18.97
N ALA A 123 -26.81 -10.39 18.66
CA ALA A 123 -27.54 -11.49 19.27
C ALA A 123 -26.95 -12.85 18.86
N LYS A 124 -26.59 -12.97 17.59
CA LYS A 124 -25.89 -14.16 17.05
C LYS A 124 -24.52 -14.33 17.69
N LEU A 125 -23.72 -13.25 17.76
CA LEU A 125 -22.40 -13.30 18.42
C LEU A 125 -22.53 -13.76 19.86
N ARG A 126 -23.48 -13.18 20.62
CA ARG A 126 -23.77 -13.54 22.02
C ARG A 126 -24.13 -15.01 22.15
N SER A 127 -25.10 -15.50 21.37
CA SER A 127 -25.56 -16.87 21.44
C SER A 127 -24.46 -17.89 21.15
N GLU A 128 -23.67 -17.67 20.12
CA GLU A 128 -22.55 -18.56 19.75
C GLU A 128 -21.39 -18.49 20.76
N TYR A 129 -21.11 -17.32 21.34
CA TYR A 129 -20.15 -17.18 22.42
C TYR A 129 -20.59 -17.98 23.66
N LEU A 130 -21.85 -17.85 24.10
CA LEU A 130 -22.37 -18.56 25.26
C LEU A 130 -22.37 -20.07 25.06
N LEU A 131 -22.64 -20.55 23.85
CA LEU A 131 -22.49 -21.98 23.50
C LEU A 131 -21.02 -22.43 23.61
N ALA A 132 -20.08 -21.67 23.05
CA ALA A 132 -18.66 -21.98 23.11
C ALA A 132 -18.11 -22.00 24.55
N VAL A 133 -18.63 -21.14 25.43
CA VAL A 133 -18.30 -21.15 26.87
C VAL A 133 -18.79 -22.42 27.56
N LYS A 134 -20.02 -22.89 27.21
CA LYS A 134 -20.61 -24.12 27.78
C LYS A 134 -19.89 -25.37 27.29
N GLU A 135 -19.44 -25.41 26.04
CA GLU A 135 -18.73 -26.55 25.44
C GLU A 135 -17.26 -26.67 25.91
N SER A 136 -16.66 -25.62 26.41
CA SER A 136 -15.33 -25.68 27.00
C SER A 136 -15.42 -26.38 28.37
N GLU A 137 -14.93 -27.60 28.47
CA GLU A 137 -15.07 -28.53 29.65
C GLU A 137 -14.66 -27.92 31.00
N ASP A 138 -14.02 -26.77 31.05
CA ASP A 138 -13.56 -26.09 32.26
C ASP A 138 -14.09 -24.66 32.44
N GLY A 139 -14.79 -24.07 31.46
CA GLY A 139 -15.18 -22.65 31.52
C GLY A 139 -14.00 -21.66 31.71
N LYS A 140 -12.79 -22.20 31.82
CA LYS A 140 -11.57 -21.45 32.21
C LYS A 140 -10.86 -20.78 31.03
N HIS A 141 -11.13 -21.18 29.79
CA HIS A 141 -10.36 -20.70 28.64
C HIS A 141 -10.95 -19.51 27.88
N LEU A 142 -12.27 -19.27 28.00
CA LEU A 142 -12.96 -18.15 27.32
C LEU A 142 -13.56 -17.19 28.33
N LYS A 143 -12.79 -16.20 28.76
CA LYS A 143 -13.19 -15.25 29.83
C LYS A 143 -13.97 -14.05 29.31
N SER A 144 -13.94 -13.76 27.99
CA SER A 144 -14.57 -12.58 27.41
C SER A 144 -14.86 -12.75 25.92
N ILE A 145 -15.81 -11.96 25.39
CA ILE A 145 -16.11 -11.89 23.95
C ILE A 145 -14.89 -11.46 23.16
N SER A 146 -14.13 -10.49 23.63
CA SER A 146 -12.90 -10.04 22.97
C SER A 146 -11.87 -11.18 22.80
N GLN A 147 -11.73 -12.03 23.82
CA GLN A 147 -10.88 -13.22 23.73
C GLN A 147 -11.43 -14.26 22.77
N TYR A 148 -12.74 -14.45 22.72
CA TYR A 148 -13.40 -15.32 21.76
C TYR A 148 -13.18 -14.83 20.33
N LEU A 149 -13.31 -13.52 20.08
CA LEU A 149 -13.10 -12.89 18.78
C LEU A 149 -11.62 -12.87 18.32
N ALA A 150 -10.67 -13.01 19.25
CA ALA A 150 -9.25 -13.10 18.91
C ALA A 150 -8.89 -14.39 18.14
N GLY A 151 -9.76 -15.40 18.15
CA GLY A 151 -9.56 -16.62 17.36
C GLY A 151 -9.55 -16.35 15.85
N LEU A 152 -8.78 -17.14 15.12
CA LEU A 152 -8.52 -16.96 13.68
C LEU A 152 -9.85 -16.90 12.88
N GLY A 153 -10.04 -15.83 12.12
CA GLY A 153 -11.21 -15.63 11.24
C GLY A 153 -12.55 -15.36 11.95
N ARG A 154 -12.60 -15.39 13.29
CA ARG A 154 -13.86 -15.18 14.03
C ARG A 154 -14.39 -13.76 13.90
N LEU A 155 -13.49 -12.75 13.91
CA LEU A 155 -13.92 -11.36 13.82
C LEU A 155 -14.71 -11.11 12.52
N ASN A 156 -14.22 -11.58 11.38
CA ASN A 156 -14.86 -11.40 10.07
C ASN A 156 -16.21 -12.15 9.94
N LYS A 157 -16.46 -13.16 10.80
CA LYS A 157 -17.76 -13.85 10.86
C LYS A 157 -18.85 -12.95 11.38
N TYR A 158 -18.53 -12.09 12.36
CA TYR A 158 -19.51 -11.28 13.09
C TYR A 158 -19.46 -9.80 12.75
N PHE A 159 -18.39 -9.32 12.13
CA PHE A 159 -18.22 -7.93 11.75
C PHE A 159 -18.22 -7.77 10.23
N GLU A 160 -18.61 -6.58 9.78
CA GLU A 160 -18.57 -6.19 8.38
C GLU A 160 -18.22 -4.72 8.21
N LEU A 161 -17.80 -4.38 7.01
CA LEU A 161 -17.57 -3.01 6.60
C LEU A 161 -18.82 -2.43 5.96
N SER A 162 -19.39 -1.40 6.59
CA SER A 162 -20.53 -0.64 6.10
C SER A 162 -20.09 0.73 5.62
N TYR A 163 -20.83 1.30 4.68
CA TYR A 163 -20.50 2.55 4.02
C TYR A 163 -21.65 3.53 4.10
N TYR A 164 -21.34 4.81 4.34
CA TYR A 164 -22.31 5.89 4.43
C TYR A 164 -21.82 7.09 3.66
N ALA A 165 -22.68 7.70 2.85
CA ALA A 165 -22.47 9.05 2.36
C ALA A 165 -22.73 10.02 3.52
N LEU A 166 -21.92 11.05 3.60
CA LEU A 166 -22.01 12.07 4.65
C LEU A 166 -22.60 13.35 4.06
N GLU A 167 -23.73 13.78 4.59
CA GLU A 167 -24.43 15.00 4.22
C GLU A 167 -24.43 15.96 5.41
N THR A 168 -23.98 17.20 5.20
CA THR A 168 -24.02 18.24 6.21
C THR A 168 -25.27 19.11 5.97
N ASP A 169 -26.16 19.16 6.94
CA ASP A 169 -27.32 20.08 6.94
C ASP A 169 -27.18 21.04 8.13
N GLY A 170 -26.65 22.23 7.87
CA GLY A 170 -26.24 23.16 8.92
C GLY A 170 -25.14 22.56 9.80
N ASP A 171 -25.42 22.41 11.10
CA ASP A 171 -24.49 21.79 12.07
C ASP A 171 -24.70 20.27 12.24
N GLU A 172 -25.72 19.70 11.61
CA GLU A 172 -26.02 18.27 11.71
C GLU A 172 -25.35 17.48 10.60
N LEU A 173 -24.78 16.32 10.99
CA LEU A 173 -24.17 15.35 10.08
C LEU A 173 -25.10 14.16 9.90
N ASN A 174 -25.63 14.00 8.69
CA ASN A 174 -26.49 12.89 8.31
C ASN A 174 -25.65 11.78 7.66
N GLU A 175 -25.88 10.53 8.06
CA GLU A 175 -25.24 9.34 7.53
C GLU A 175 -26.26 8.57 6.66
N ILE A 176 -26.05 8.57 5.35
CA ILE A 176 -26.92 7.91 4.38
C ILE A 176 -26.27 6.58 3.97
N PRO A 177 -26.88 5.41 4.26
CA PRO A 177 -26.32 4.13 3.89
C PRO A 177 -26.10 4.01 2.37
N VAL A 178 -24.95 3.50 1.97
CA VAL A 178 -24.58 3.25 0.56
C VAL A 178 -24.33 1.75 0.39
N ASP A 179 -24.78 1.21 -0.75
CA ASP A 179 -24.50 -0.19 -1.10
C ASP A 179 -23.00 -0.46 -1.10
N PRO A 180 -22.51 -1.52 -0.45
CA PRO A 180 -21.09 -1.80 -0.34
C PRO A 180 -20.36 -1.94 -1.68
N LYS A 181 -21.03 -2.43 -2.72
CA LYS A 181 -20.43 -2.58 -4.06
C LYS A 181 -20.28 -1.22 -4.73
N GLU A 182 -21.31 -0.39 -4.66
CA GLU A 182 -21.28 0.98 -5.19
C GLU A 182 -20.26 1.83 -4.45
N ALA A 183 -20.23 1.75 -3.11
CA ALA A 183 -19.26 2.48 -2.29
C ALA A 183 -17.82 2.11 -2.63
N LYS A 184 -17.50 0.83 -2.78
CA LYS A 184 -16.16 0.36 -3.19
C LYS A 184 -15.79 0.85 -4.58
N GLN A 185 -16.73 0.83 -5.51
CA GLN A 185 -16.51 1.33 -6.86
C GLN A 185 -16.26 2.83 -6.85
N THR A 186 -17.06 3.58 -6.10
CA THR A 186 -16.88 5.03 -5.92
C THR A 186 -15.52 5.33 -5.29
N LEU A 187 -15.18 4.71 -4.17
CA LEU A 187 -13.87 4.89 -3.51
C LEU A 187 -12.70 4.61 -4.45
N SER A 188 -12.76 3.52 -5.21
CA SER A 188 -11.70 3.18 -6.17
C SER A 188 -11.56 4.20 -7.31
N SER A 189 -12.64 4.93 -7.62
CA SER A 189 -12.64 6.01 -8.59
C SER A 189 -12.19 7.35 -8.01
N LEU A 190 -12.32 7.53 -6.69
CA LEU A 190 -11.99 8.78 -6.02
C LEU A 190 -10.52 8.85 -5.62
N ILE A 191 -10.03 7.81 -4.95
CA ILE A 191 -8.75 7.85 -4.27
C ILE A 191 -7.90 6.62 -4.56
N ARG A 192 -6.63 6.87 -4.85
CA ARG A 192 -5.56 5.88 -4.81
C ARG A 192 -4.66 6.17 -3.62
N ILE A 193 -4.36 5.13 -2.85
CA ILE A 193 -3.44 5.22 -1.72
C ILE A 193 -2.28 4.28 -1.94
N ASP A 194 -1.07 4.80 -1.78
CA ASP A 194 0.17 4.05 -1.88
C ASP A 194 0.99 4.24 -0.59
N PHE A 195 1.74 3.21 -0.18
CA PHE A 195 2.53 3.23 1.04
C PHE A 195 4.00 2.93 0.76
N VAL A 196 4.86 3.81 1.24
CA VAL A 196 6.32 3.61 1.27
C VAL A 196 6.71 3.36 2.72
N ASP A 197 6.89 2.10 3.07
CA ASP A 197 7.19 1.68 4.44
C ASP A 197 8.65 1.98 4.79
N ALA A 198 8.91 2.38 6.04
CA ALA A 198 10.25 2.52 6.58
C ALA A 198 11.01 1.18 6.49
N GLN A 199 12.23 1.23 5.99
CA GLN A 199 13.07 0.04 5.90
C GLN A 199 13.66 -0.31 7.27
N ARG A 200 12.92 -1.07 8.08
CA ARG A 200 13.38 -1.52 9.42
C ARG A 200 14.33 -2.71 9.39
N ASN A 201 14.47 -3.43 8.25
CA ASN A 201 15.21 -4.68 8.14
C ASN A 201 16.29 -4.64 7.07
N ILE A 202 17.23 -3.71 7.18
CA ILE A 202 18.48 -3.80 6.42
C ILE A 202 19.56 -4.36 7.35
N HIS A 203 19.54 -5.66 7.59
CA HIS A 203 20.72 -6.34 8.08
C HIS A 203 21.61 -6.66 6.88
N ASP A 204 22.75 -5.97 6.78
CA ASP A 204 23.80 -6.10 5.76
C ASP A 204 24.54 -7.46 5.79
N GLN A 205 24.02 -8.50 6.44
CA GLN A 205 24.76 -9.75 6.63
C GLN A 205 24.41 -10.90 5.67
N GLU A 206 23.55 -10.69 4.68
CA GLU A 206 23.34 -11.72 3.66
C GLU A 206 24.04 -11.33 2.35
N VAL A 207 25.34 -11.57 2.31
CA VAL A 207 26.11 -11.69 1.06
C VAL A 207 25.43 -12.77 0.20
N GLY A 208 24.71 -12.34 -0.86
CA GLY A 208 24.12 -13.27 -1.83
C GLY A 208 22.62 -13.14 -2.10
N ARG A 209 21.88 -12.26 -1.41
CA ARG A 209 20.47 -11.98 -1.77
C ARG A 209 20.32 -10.65 -2.47
N SER A 210 19.57 -10.69 -3.56
CA SER A 210 19.34 -9.59 -4.49
C SER A 210 19.10 -8.27 -3.77
N ASN A 211 19.90 -7.29 -4.14
CA ASN A 211 19.87 -5.93 -3.65
C ASN A 211 18.45 -5.34 -3.78
N ARG A 212 17.88 -4.79 -2.69
CA ARG A 212 16.51 -4.22 -2.70
C ARG A 212 16.38 -3.07 -3.69
N LEU A 213 17.43 -2.30 -3.90
CA LEU A 213 17.43 -1.25 -4.92
C LEU A 213 17.33 -1.87 -6.31
N SER A 214 18.08 -2.92 -6.59
CA SER A 214 17.98 -3.67 -7.85
C SER A 214 16.54 -4.19 -8.07
N GLN A 215 15.88 -4.70 -7.03
CA GLN A 215 14.48 -5.12 -7.10
C GLN A 215 13.53 -3.94 -7.35
N ALA A 216 13.78 -2.79 -6.69
CA ALA A 216 12.97 -1.59 -6.90
C ALA A 216 13.13 -1.04 -8.32
N PHE A 217 14.35 -1.05 -8.87
CA PHE A 217 14.62 -0.70 -10.26
C PHE A 217 13.96 -1.66 -11.24
N ALA A 218 14.04 -2.98 -10.99
CA ALA A 218 13.39 -3.99 -11.82
C ALA A 218 11.86 -3.82 -11.82
N ALA A 219 11.26 -3.61 -10.65
CA ALA A 219 9.82 -3.37 -10.54
C ALA A 219 9.40 -2.05 -11.21
N PHE A 220 10.24 -1.02 -11.11
CA PHE A 220 10.02 0.25 -11.80
C PHE A 220 10.07 0.06 -13.31
N TYR A 221 11.05 -0.68 -13.82
CA TYR A 221 11.20 -0.99 -15.24
C TYR A 221 9.99 -1.77 -15.75
N GLU A 222 9.69 -2.93 -15.15
CA GLU A 222 8.58 -3.81 -15.53
C GLU A 222 7.24 -3.07 -15.63
N LYS A 223 6.93 -2.26 -14.63
CA LYS A 223 5.61 -1.61 -14.54
C LYS A 223 5.52 -0.26 -15.24
N ASN A 224 6.64 0.41 -15.47
CA ASN A 224 6.66 1.77 -16.01
C ASN A 224 7.32 1.91 -17.37
N LEU A 225 8.21 1.03 -17.77
CA LEU A 225 8.96 1.17 -19.01
C LEU A 225 8.62 0.09 -20.05
N ASP A 226 8.07 -1.04 -19.63
CA ASP A 226 7.78 -2.19 -20.52
C ASP A 226 6.67 -1.92 -21.58
N GLN A 227 5.97 -0.80 -21.48
CA GLN A 227 4.92 -0.40 -22.43
C GLN A 227 5.34 0.67 -23.45
N ALA A 228 6.59 1.10 -23.43
CA ALA A 228 7.10 2.13 -24.33
C ALA A 228 8.04 1.56 -25.39
N GLU A 229 8.28 2.31 -26.47
CA GLU A 229 9.25 2.02 -27.55
C GLU A 229 10.68 1.66 -27.04
N VAL A 230 10.98 2.00 -25.78
CA VAL A 230 12.23 1.65 -25.07
C VAL A 230 12.37 0.15 -24.80
N SER A 231 11.27 -0.58 -24.75
CA SER A 231 11.25 -2.04 -24.53
C SER A 231 11.85 -2.80 -25.72
N ASP A 232 11.65 -2.33 -26.94
CA ASP A 232 12.11 -3.03 -28.15
C ASP A 232 13.65 -3.05 -28.25
N ASP A 233 14.31 -1.95 -27.89
CA ASP A 233 15.78 -1.89 -27.87
C ASP A 233 16.37 -2.80 -26.80
N ALA A 234 15.83 -2.77 -25.58
CA ALA A 234 16.29 -3.63 -24.50
C ALA A 234 16.04 -5.12 -24.81
N ASN A 235 14.89 -5.46 -25.37
CA ASN A 235 14.58 -6.82 -25.81
C ASN A 235 15.51 -7.29 -26.91
N SER A 236 15.85 -6.43 -27.89
CA SER A 236 16.78 -6.78 -28.97
C SER A 236 18.18 -7.05 -28.46
N VAL A 237 18.70 -6.22 -27.54
CA VAL A 237 20.01 -6.42 -26.90
C VAL A 237 20.05 -7.72 -26.08
N ILE A 238 18.98 -8.00 -25.33
CA ILE A 238 18.89 -9.23 -24.53
C ILE A 238 18.75 -10.46 -25.43
N ALA A 239 18.02 -10.38 -26.52
CA ALA A 239 17.91 -11.46 -27.51
C ALA A 239 19.29 -11.79 -28.12
N GLU A 240 20.04 -10.78 -28.55
CA GLU A 240 21.41 -10.98 -29.07
C GLU A 240 22.34 -11.63 -28.03
N ASN A 241 22.26 -11.19 -26.76
CA ASN A 241 23.01 -11.82 -25.69
C ASN A 241 22.58 -13.28 -25.43
N ASN A 242 21.29 -13.56 -25.45
CA ASN A 242 20.79 -14.93 -25.36
C ASN A 242 21.33 -15.83 -26.47
N ASP A 243 21.35 -15.34 -27.70
CA ASP A 243 21.88 -16.09 -28.82
C ASP A 243 23.39 -16.39 -28.67
N ARG A 244 24.17 -15.43 -28.24
CA ARG A 244 25.59 -15.62 -27.93
C ARG A 244 25.82 -16.63 -26.80
N LEU A 245 25.02 -16.55 -25.74
CA LEU A 245 25.06 -17.50 -24.62
C LEU A 245 24.65 -18.91 -25.05
N ASN A 246 23.62 -19.02 -25.88
CA ASN A 246 23.14 -20.29 -26.44
C ASN A 246 24.22 -20.98 -27.28
N GLU A 247 24.94 -20.22 -28.10
CA GLU A 247 26.08 -20.71 -28.85
C GLU A 247 27.22 -21.21 -27.95
N HIS A 248 27.54 -20.40 -26.92
CA HIS A 248 28.54 -20.76 -25.92
C HIS A 248 28.15 -22.04 -25.16
N TYR A 249 26.91 -22.13 -24.71
CA TYR A 249 26.38 -23.32 -23.99
C TYR A 249 26.38 -24.55 -24.86
N GLY A 250 26.02 -24.43 -26.15
CA GLY A 250 26.10 -25.51 -27.12
C GLY A 250 27.51 -26.08 -27.28
N LYS A 251 28.53 -25.22 -27.31
CA LYS A 251 29.94 -25.63 -27.34
C LYS A 251 30.41 -26.22 -26.00
N THR A 252 30.11 -25.58 -24.90
CA THR A 252 30.62 -25.96 -23.59
C THR A 252 29.97 -27.24 -23.06
N PHE A 253 28.66 -27.36 -23.19
CA PHE A 253 27.90 -28.49 -22.66
C PHE A 253 27.63 -29.60 -23.68
N GLY A 254 28.07 -29.45 -24.91
CA GLY A 254 27.83 -30.43 -25.98
C GLY A 254 28.32 -31.85 -25.64
N SER A 255 29.48 -31.96 -24.97
CA SER A 255 30.00 -33.26 -24.51
C SER A 255 29.13 -33.86 -23.41
N LEU A 256 28.68 -33.06 -22.46
CA LEU A 256 27.78 -33.50 -21.37
C LEU A 256 26.43 -33.96 -21.92
N MET A 257 25.85 -33.23 -22.88
CA MET A 257 24.59 -33.59 -23.50
C MET A 257 24.69 -34.92 -24.27
N LYS A 258 25.82 -35.20 -24.91
CA LYS A 258 26.10 -36.51 -25.54
C LYS A 258 26.16 -37.65 -24.51
N VAL A 259 26.71 -37.41 -23.33
CA VAL A 259 26.71 -38.42 -22.25
C VAL A 259 25.29 -38.65 -21.75
N ILE A 260 24.52 -37.60 -21.50
CA ILE A 260 23.13 -37.69 -21.01
C ILE A 260 22.25 -38.43 -22.02
N SER A 261 22.41 -38.18 -23.32
CA SER A 261 21.66 -38.88 -24.36
C SER A 261 21.95 -40.39 -24.40
N ARG A 262 23.18 -40.83 -23.97
CA ARG A 262 23.56 -42.25 -23.87
C ARG A 262 23.01 -42.95 -22.64
N LEU A 263 22.54 -42.20 -21.63
CA LEU A 263 21.95 -42.78 -20.41
C LEU A 263 20.53 -43.36 -20.64
N GLY A 264 20.08 -43.44 -21.87
CA GLY A 264 18.80 -44.07 -22.22
C GLY A 264 17.58 -43.32 -21.69
N VAL A 265 17.69 -42.00 -21.48
CA VAL A 265 16.51 -41.18 -21.27
C VAL A 265 15.63 -41.37 -22.50
N PRO A 266 14.42 -41.92 -22.34
CA PRO A 266 13.60 -42.28 -23.49
C PRO A 266 13.30 -41.03 -24.30
N SER A 267 13.94 -40.84 -25.43
CA SER A 267 13.58 -39.85 -26.40
C SER A 267 12.28 -40.33 -27.06
N VAL A 268 11.18 -39.97 -26.47
CA VAL A 268 9.92 -40.10 -27.17
C VAL A 268 9.96 -39.07 -28.28
N ASN A 269 10.21 -39.54 -29.51
CA ASN A 269 10.19 -38.75 -30.75
C ASN A 269 11.42 -37.85 -31.01
N ASP A 270 12.60 -38.41 -31.22
CA ASP A 270 13.78 -37.73 -31.83
C ASP A 270 14.02 -36.25 -31.49
N ARG A 271 13.75 -35.89 -30.23
CA ARG A 271 13.93 -34.51 -29.74
C ARG A 271 15.33 -34.32 -29.19
N GLU A 272 16.05 -33.38 -29.75
CA GLU A 272 17.35 -32.97 -29.27
C GLU A 272 17.21 -32.07 -28.02
N MET A 273 17.91 -32.42 -26.94
CA MET A 273 17.97 -31.57 -25.74
C MET A 273 19.03 -30.49 -25.90
N ARG A 274 18.67 -29.24 -25.61
CA ARG A 274 19.57 -28.09 -25.64
C ARG A 274 19.46 -27.30 -24.32
N ILE A 275 20.59 -26.78 -23.88
CA ILE A 275 20.61 -25.79 -22.82
C ILE A 275 20.51 -24.42 -23.50
N VAL A 276 19.51 -23.63 -23.12
CA VAL A 276 19.25 -22.30 -23.67
C VAL A 276 19.25 -21.24 -22.59
N SER A 277 19.75 -20.06 -22.91
CA SER A 277 19.59 -18.88 -22.09
C SER A 277 18.19 -18.31 -22.28
N ASN A 278 17.56 -17.91 -21.20
CA ASN A 278 16.24 -17.26 -21.22
C ASN A 278 16.30 -16.02 -20.30
N LEU A 279 17.18 -15.07 -20.65
CA LEU A 279 17.23 -13.78 -19.99
C LEU A 279 16.14 -12.88 -20.55
N SER A 280 15.48 -12.15 -19.66
CA SER A 280 14.62 -11.01 -20.01
C SER A 280 15.18 -9.75 -19.38
N PRO A 281 14.78 -8.53 -19.82
CA PRO A 281 15.25 -7.28 -19.20
C PRO A 281 14.97 -7.23 -17.69
N GLU A 282 13.84 -7.74 -17.24
CA GLU A 282 13.46 -7.78 -15.81
C GLU A 282 14.38 -8.73 -15.03
N VAL A 283 14.68 -9.91 -15.60
CA VAL A 283 15.60 -10.88 -14.98
C VAL A 283 17.03 -10.34 -14.94
N ALA A 284 17.45 -9.61 -15.98
CA ALA A 284 18.76 -8.96 -16.01
C ALA A 284 18.88 -7.86 -14.93
N LEU A 285 17.79 -7.12 -14.70
CA LEU A 285 17.76 -6.09 -13.65
C LEU A 285 17.64 -6.69 -12.25
N LYS A 286 16.85 -7.73 -12.08
CA LYS A 286 16.52 -8.31 -10.78
C LYS A 286 17.70 -9.07 -10.17
N GLY A 287 18.42 -8.42 -9.25
CA GLY A 287 19.53 -9.03 -8.52
C GLY A 287 20.86 -9.02 -9.25
N ASN A 288 20.91 -8.54 -10.50
CA ASN A 288 22.12 -8.49 -11.32
C ASN A 288 22.56 -7.05 -11.66
N THR A 289 21.87 -6.05 -11.11
CA THR A 289 22.16 -4.63 -11.33
C THR A 289 22.57 -4.00 -10.01
N GLU A 290 23.64 -3.24 -10.02
CA GLU A 290 24.12 -2.48 -8.86
C GLU A 290 24.10 -0.99 -9.17
N LEU A 291 23.79 -0.19 -8.14
CA LEU A 291 23.96 1.24 -8.20
C LEU A 291 25.43 1.57 -7.85
N LEU A 292 26.17 2.11 -8.81
CA LEU A 292 27.54 2.54 -8.60
C LEU A 292 27.58 4.06 -8.36
N TYR A 293 28.43 4.47 -7.46
CA TYR A 293 28.74 5.89 -7.19
C TYR A 293 30.07 6.22 -7.80
N VAL A 294 30.08 7.15 -8.72
CA VAL A 294 31.30 7.58 -9.42
C VAL A 294 31.80 8.85 -8.76
N ASP A 295 33.03 8.80 -8.21
CA ASP A 295 33.75 10.00 -7.83
C ASP A 295 34.23 10.70 -9.11
N THR A 296 33.60 11.82 -9.43
CA THR A 296 33.90 12.59 -10.66
C THR A 296 35.29 13.18 -10.69
N HIS A 297 35.99 13.28 -9.53
CA HIS A 297 37.37 13.83 -9.45
C HIS A 297 38.43 12.74 -9.60
N LEU A 298 38.18 11.56 -9.05
CA LEU A 298 39.16 10.48 -9.01
C LEU A 298 38.83 9.34 -10.00
N GLY A 299 37.64 9.34 -10.58
CA GLY A 299 37.19 8.29 -11.52
C GLY A 299 37.03 6.92 -10.88
N HIS A 300 36.91 6.84 -9.56
CA HIS A 300 36.66 5.60 -8.84
C HIS A 300 35.20 5.35 -8.70
N GLU A 301 34.80 4.10 -8.94
CA GLU A 301 33.42 3.60 -8.76
C GLU A 301 33.32 2.85 -7.43
N LEU A 302 32.35 3.23 -6.62
CA LEU A 302 32.05 2.58 -5.35
C LEU A 302 30.71 1.86 -5.46
N PRO A 303 30.67 0.53 -5.21
CA PRO A 303 29.42 -0.22 -5.14
C PRO A 303 28.48 0.31 -4.05
N GLU A 304 27.18 0.10 -4.24
CA GLU A 304 26.13 0.50 -3.30
C GLU A 304 26.42 0.07 -1.85
N ALA A 305 27.04 -1.09 -1.66
CA ALA A 305 27.37 -1.63 -0.34
C ALA A 305 28.21 -0.68 0.52
N TYR A 306 29.01 0.17 -0.10
CA TYR A 306 29.87 1.15 0.59
C TYR A 306 29.16 2.44 0.98
N ASN A 307 27.89 2.62 0.59
CA ASN A 307 27.10 3.78 0.98
C ASN A 307 26.31 3.51 2.26
N GLY A 308 26.15 4.57 3.06
CA GLY A 308 25.40 4.50 4.29
C GLY A 308 23.92 4.15 4.05
N LEU A 309 23.33 3.42 5.00
CA LEU A 309 21.93 2.95 4.97
C LEU A 309 20.93 4.08 4.69
N GLY A 310 21.19 5.26 5.24
CA GLY A 310 20.33 6.42 5.05
C GLY A 310 20.21 6.84 3.59
N PHE A 311 21.34 6.88 2.87
CA PHE A 311 21.34 7.26 1.46
C PHE A 311 20.61 6.21 0.59
N LYS A 312 20.84 4.93 0.84
CA LYS A 312 20.13 3.82 0.17
C LYS A 312 18.63 3.94 0.37
N ASN A 313 18.18 4.26 1.61
CA ASN A 313 16.79 4.45 1.92
C ASN A 313 16.16 5.62 1.14
N LEU A 314 16.87 6.74 1.00
CA LEU A 314 16.42 7.88 0.20
C LEU A 314 16.20 7.54 -1.27
N VAL A 315 17.17 6.86 -1.87
CA VAL A 315 17.07 6.42 -3.28
C VAL A 315 15.89 5.47 -3.43
N TYR A 316 15.72 4.53 -2.52
CA TYR A 316 14.58 3.61 -2.51
C TYR A 316 13.23 4.35 -2.44
N ILE A 317 13.08 5.30 -1.49
CA ILE A 317 11.85 6.08 -1.34
C ILE A 317 11.58 6.89 -2.61
N ALA A 318 12.60 7.54 -3.19
CA ALA A 318 12.47 8.30 -4.42
C ALA A 318 11.97 7.43 -5.59
N ILE A 319 12.52 6.22 -5.75
CA ILE A 319 12.08 5.25 -6.77
C ILE A 319 10.63 4.84 -6.52
N GLN A 320 10.26 4.50 -5.28
CA GLN A 320 8.90 4.06 -4.95
C GLN A 320 7.86 5.16 -5.18
N VAL A 321 8.13 6.39 -4.72
CA VAL A 321 7.24 7.53 -4.94
C VAL A 321 7.06 7.81 -6.43
N SER A 322 8.17 7.84 -7.19
CA SER A 322 8.13 8.01 -8.66
C SER A 322 7.34 6.90 -9.33
N HIS A 323 7.55 5.65 -8.90
CA HIS A 323 6.85 4.49 -9.41
C HIS A 323 5.33 4.60 -9.21
N PHE A 324 4.87 4.88 -7.99
CA PHE A 324 3.45 5.01 -7.67
C PHE A 324 2.80 6.18 -8.43
N HIS A 325 3.51 7.30 -8.50
CA HIS A 325 3.01 8.47 -9.22
C HIS A 325 2.87 8.21 -10.72
N LEU A 326 3.88 7.63 -11.36
CA LEU A 326 3.83 7.28 -12.78
C LEU A 326 2.75 6.25 -13.08
N GLN A 327 2.54 5.26 -12.21
CA GLN A 327 1.44 4.32 -12.37
C GLN A 327 0.07 5.02 -12.34
N TRP A 328 -0.13 5.96 -11.41
CA TRP A 328 -1.36 6.74 -11.34
C TRP A 328 -1.57 7.58 -12.60
N MET A 329 -0.54 8.27 -13.07
CA MET A 329 -0.57 9.09 -14.29
C MET A 329 -0.90 8.28 -15.54
N ARG A 330 -0.37 7.05 -15.66
CA ARG A 330 -0.57 6.17 -16.81
C ARG A 330 -1.92 5.48 -16.85
N THR A 331 -2.64 5.43 -15.75
CA THR A 331 -3.99 4.87 -15.71
C THR A 331 -4.93 5.79 -16.49
N LYS A 332 -5.19 5.49 -17.76
CA LYS A 332 -6.02 6.33 -18.64
C LYS A 332 -7.51 6.16 -18.35
N GLU A 333 -7.96 4.90 -18.22
CA GLU A 333 -9.35 4.59 -17.94
C GLU A 333 -9.59 4.46 -16.43
N LYS A 334 -10.63 5.13 -15.92
CA LYS A 334 -11.01 5.08 -14.49
C LYS A 334 -9.89 5.47 -13.51
N ARG A 335 -8.96 6.35 -13.95
CA ARG A 335 -7.91 6.87 -13.07
C ARG A 335 -8.54 7.52 -11.83
N PRO A 336 -8.12 7.17 -10.61
CA PRO A 336 -8.60 7.82 -9.38
C PRO A 336 -8.39 9.33 -9.43
N LEU A 337 -9.36 10.09 -8.93
CA LEU A 337 -9.35 11.58 -8.98
C LEU A 337 -8.23 12.18 -8.12
N CYS A 338 -7.82 11.51 -7.04
CA CYS A 338 -6.68 11.93 -6.23
C CYS A 338 -5.78 10.74 -5.86
N GLN A 339 -4.52 11.06 -5.59
CA GLN A 339 -3.54 10.10 -5.08
C GLN A 339 -2.96 10.62 -3.77
N ILE A 340 -2.83 9.74 -2.78
CA ILE A 340 -2.10 9.98 -1.54
C ILE A 340 -0.98 8.96 -1.43
N ILE A 341 0.23 9.43 -1.14
CA ILE A 341 1.39 8.57 -0.89
C ILE A 341 1.81 8.77 0.56
N PHE A 342 1.66 7.74 1.38
CA PHE A 342 2.16 7.71 2.74
C PHE A 342 3.63 7.28 2.75
N ILE A 343 4.48 8.06 3.41
CA ILE A 343 5.90 7.79 3.58
C ILE A 343 6.19 7.68 5.08
N GLU A 344 6.53 6.48 5.55
CA GLU A 344 6.78 6.24 6.97
C GLU A 344 8.25 6.45 7.31
N GLU A 345 8.49 7.32 8.31
CA GLU A 345 9.79 7.57 8.95
C GLU A 345 10.97 7.63 7.95
N PRO A 346 10.91 8.52 6.92
CA PRO A 346 11.98 8.60 5.91
C PRO A 346 13.33 8.98 6.51
N GLU A 347 13.32 9.54 7.72
CA GLU A 347 14.51 9.96 8.46
C GLU A 347 15.32 8.80 9.07
N VAL A 348 14.82 7.60 9.09
CA VAL A 348 15.54 6.47 9.68
C VAL A 348 16.93 6.34 9.06
N HIS A 349 17.97 6.49 9.91
CA HIS A 349 19.39 6.52 9.54
C HIS A 349 19.87 7.77 8.80
N LEU A 350 19.12 8.90 8.81
CA LEU A 350 19.50 10.14 8.17
C LEU A 350 19.83 11.26 9.16
N HIS A 351 20.77 12.13 8.77
CA HIS A 351 20.98 13.41 9.44
C HIS A 351 19.88 14.42 9.08
N ALA A 352 19.48 15.26 10.02
CA ALA A 352 18.37 16.22 9.87
C ALA A 352 18.46 17.12 8.62
N GLN A 353 19.65 17.55 8.24
CA GLN A 353 19.85 18.36 7.03
C GLN A 353 19.49 17.59 5.73
N VAL A 354 19.82 16.30 5.69
CA VAL A 354 19.52 15.45 4.54
C VAL A 354 18.02 15.20 4.44
N GLN A 355 17.32 15.07 5.57
CA GLN A 355 15.86 14.92 5.63
C GLN A 355 15.15 16.12 5.00
N GLN A 356 15.49 17.35 5.40
CA GLN A 356 14.91 18.58 4.85
C GLN A 356 15.12 18.68 3.34
N THR A 357 16.33 18.42 2.89
CA THR A 357 16.68 18.44 1.47
C THR A 357 15.91 17.38 0.69
N PHE A 358 15.71 16.20 1.28
CA PHE A 358 15.00 15.11 0.66
C PHE A 358 13.51 15.44 0.46
N ILE A 359 12.80 15.87 1.52
CA ILE A 359 11.39 16.22 1.44
C ILE A 359 11.15 17.27 0.37
N THR A 360 11.96 18.34 0.38
CA THR A 360 11.87 19.40 -0.64
C THR A 360 12.09 18.88 -2.06
N ASN A 361 13.02 17.96 -2.25
CA ASN A 361 13.36 17.46 -3.58
C ASN A 361 12.38 16.39 -4.09
N ILE A 362 11.85 15.54 -3.23
CA ILE A 362 10.87 14.53 -3.66
C ILE A 362 9.62 15.18 -4.25
N TRP A 363 9.19 16.30 -3.65
CA TRP A 363 8.09 17.10 -4.17
C TRP A 363 8.39 17.70 -5.56
N LYS A 364 9.62 18.19 -5.76
CA LYS A 364 10.06 18.69 -7.08
C LYS A 364 10.07 17.59 -8.13
N ILE A 365 10.54 16.37 -7.76
CA ILE A 365 10.54 15.21 -8.66
C ILE A 365 9.14 14.90 -9.12
N VAL A 366 8.18 14.83 -8.20
CA VAL A 366 6.79 14.52 -8.50
C VAL A 366 6.17 15.59 -9.39
N LYS A 367 6.36 16.88 -9.07
CA LYS A 367 5.88 17.98 -9.92
C LYS A 367 6.50 17.97 -11.31
N GLN A 368 7.77 17.69 -11.41
CA GLN A 368 8.45 17.62 -12.70
C GLN A 368 7.89 16.49 -13.57
N ALA A 369 7.64 15.31 -12.98
CA ALA A 369 7.04 14.18 -13.69
C ALA A 369 5.64 14.52 -14.21
N SER A 370 4.80 15.23 -13.41
CA SER A 370 3.48 15.69 -13.85
C SER A 370 3.57 16.70 -15.01
N LYS A 371 4.54 17.61 -14.93
CA LYS A 371 4.78 18.61 -15.97
C LYS A 371 5.25 17.97 -17.29
N GLU A 372 6.17 17.01 -17.21
CA GLU A 372 6.66 16.27 -18.39
C GLU A 372 5.55 15.45 -19.05
N ALA A 373 4.58 14.97 -18.28
CA ALA A 373 3.40 14.30 -18.79
C ALA A 373 2.33 15.26 -19.36
N GLY A 374 2.50 16.59 -19.24
CA GLY A 374 1.53 17.57 -19.68
C GLY A 374 0.30 17.71 -18.77
N GLU A 375 0.36 17.17 -17.55
CA GLU A 375 -0.73 17.13 -16.58
C GLU A 375 -0.33 17.83 -15.25
N GLU A 376 0.05 19.11 -15.32
CA GLU A 376 0.62 19.87 -14.18
C GLU A 376 -0.30 19.92 -12.92
N SER A 377 -1.61 19.81 -13.11
CA SER A 377 -2.59 19.79 -12.02
C SER A 377 -2.65 18.42 -11.28
N MET A 378 -2.15 17.37 -11.91
CA MET A 378 -2.17 16.01 -11.38
C MET A 378 -0.98 15.74 -10.48
N VAL A 379 -1.05 16.24 -9.24
CA VAL A 379 0.00 16.07 -8.23
C VAL A 379 -0.56 15.29 -7.05
N PRO A 380 0.13 14.26 -6.53
CA PRO A 380 -0.33 13.51 -5.36
C PRO A 380 -0.26 14.38 -4.10
N GLN A 381 -0.93 13.96 -3.05
CA GLN A 381 -0.71 14.46 -1.70
C GLN A 381 0.31 13.55 -1.00
N LEU A 382 1.36 14.12 -0.46
CA LEU A 382 2.35 13.38 0.32
C LEU A 382 1.99 13.45 1.80
N CYS A 383 1.95 12.31 2.46
CA CYS A 383 1.71 12.22 3.88
C CYS A 383 2.91 11.55 4.57
N ILE A 384 3.66 12.31 5.37
CA ILE A 384 4.95 11.90 5.90
C ILE A 384 4.84 11.75 7.41
N THR A 385 5.24 10.60 7.96
CA THR A 385 5.37 10.42 9.41
C THR A 385 6.81 10.61 9.83
N THR A 386 7.07 11.40 10.86
CA THR A 386 8.42 11.70 11.36
C THR A 386 8.44 11.88 12.88
N HIS A 387 9.63 11.89 13.45
CA HIS A 387 9.87 12.11 14.90
C HIS A 387 9.92 13.57 15.28
#